data_971105f840ca8cf5b380f1b8e9df3fef
#
_entry.id   971105f840ca8cf5b380f1b8e9df3fef
#
_cell.length_a   1.000
_cell.length_b   1.000
_cell.length_c   1.000
_cell.angle_alpha   90.00
_cell.angle_beta   90.00
_cell.angle_gamma   90.00
#
_symmetry.space_group_name_H-M   'P 1'
#
loop_
_entity.id
_entity.type
_entity.pdbx_description
1 polymer ?
#
loop_
_entity_poly.entity_id
_entity_poly.type
_entity_poly.pdbx_seq_one_letter_code
_entity_poly.pdbx_strand_id
1 'polypeptide(L)'
;MKVSRATRAQLAREASRIRADQQRHGAAVPAIADQIIRALPIAPLEAWRLAYGWTRRHVVEAVGQVYQEDGLAPPGLTTAMLCRWEHGQARPGPDYVHALARVYRIPPTRLGLPL
;
A
#
# COMPACT_ATOMS: atom_id res chain seq x y z
N MET A 1 -8.73 16.78 8.01
CA MET A 1 -9.75 16.16 8.86
C MET A 1 -9.40 14.71 9.14
N LYS A 2 -9.52 14.29 10.37
CA LYS A 2 -9.17 12.91 10.76
C LYS A 2 -10.34 11.98 10.39
N VAL A 3 -10.04 10.95 9.60
CA VAL A 3 -11.04 9.95 9.19
C VAL A 3 -11.24 8.94 10.31
N SER A 4 -12.48 8.63 10.66
CA SER A 4 -12.77 7.68 11.73
C SER A 4 -12.39 6.24 11.33
N ARG A 5 -12.21 5.38 12.33
CA ARG A 5 -11.93 3.95 12.10
C ARG A 5 -13.05 3.27 11.32
N ALA A 6 -14.30 3.61 11.63
CA ALA A 6 -15.47 3.05 10.91
C ALA A 6 -15.45 3.46 9.44
N THR A 7 -15.13 4.73 9.14
CA THR A 7 -15.00 5.20 7.76
C THR A 7 -13.87 4.50 7.04
N ARG A 8 -12.72 4.28 7.71
CA ARG A 8 -11.60 3.54 7.13
C ARG A 8 -11.99 2.10 6.77
N ALA A 9 -12.74 1.43 7.66
CA ALA A 9 -13.23 0.08 7.38
C ALA A 9 -14.19 0.07 6.19
N GLN A 10 -15.05 1.06 6.08
CA GLN A 10 -15.97 1.21 4.96
C GLN A 10 -15.21 1.40 3.65
N LEU A 11 -14.20 2.27 3.64
CA LEU A 11 -13.37 2.49 2.44
C LEU A 11 -12.65 1.21 2.02
N ALA A 12 -12.12 0.45 2.97
CA ALA A 12 -11.46 -0.81 2.67
C ALA A 12 -12.43 -1.83 2.04
N ARG A 13 -13.66 -1.90 2.54
CA ARG A 13 -14.69 -2.77 1.94
C ARG A 13 -15.03 -2.35 0.53
N GLU A 14 -15.18 -1.05 0.28
CA GLU A 14 -15.46 -0.56 -1.06
C GLU A 14 -14.32 -0.82 -2.03
N ALA A 15 -13.07 -0.65 -1.58
CA ALA A 15 -11.90 -0.98 -2.39
C ALA A 15 -11.88 -2.46 -2.74
N SER A 16 -12.24 -3.34 -1.80
CA SER A 16 -12.33 -4.79 -2.05
C SER A 16 -13.39 -5.13 -3.10
N ARG A 17 -14.51 -4.42 -3.10
CA ARG A 17 -15.54 -4.59 -4.13
C ARG A 17 -15.03 -4.16 -5.51
N ILE A 18 -14.35 -3.01 -5.57
CA ILE A 18 -13.74 -2.54 -6.81
C ILE A 18 -12.75 -3.58 -7.33
N ARG A 19 -11.89 -4.09 -6.46
CA ARG A 19 -10.91 -5.13 -6.82
C ARG A 19 -11.61 -6.37 -7.39
N ALA A 20 -12.62 -6.89 -6.69
CA ALA A 20 -13.33 -8.08 -7.12
C ALA A 20 -14.03 -7.87 -8.47
N ASP A 21 -14.69 -6.71 -8.63
CA ASP A 21 -15.37 -6.37 -9.88
C ASP A 21 -14.38 -6.25 -11.04
N GLN A 22 -13.30 -5.51 -10.85
CA GLN A 22 -12.28 -5.32 -11.89
C GLN A 22 -11.59 -6.63 -12.26
N GLN A 23 -11.34 -7.51 -11.29
CA GLN A 23 -10.76 -8.83 -11.56
C GLN A 23 -11.66 -9.69 -12.43
N ARG A 24 -12.98 -9.63 -12.22
CA ARG A 24 -13.94 -10.36 -13.06
C ARG A 24 -13.88 -9.91 -14.52
N HIS A 25 -13.45 -8.67 -14.76
CA HIS A 25 -13.29 -8.11 -16.09
C HIS A 25 -11.85 -8.21 -16.62
N GLY A 26 -10.99 -8.96 -15.93
CA GLY A 26 -9.62 -9.21 -16.38
C GLY A 26 -8.65 -8.07 -16.17
N ALA A 27 -8.97 -7.10 -15.31
CA ALA A 27 -8.10 -5.95 -15.08
C ALA A 27 -6.82 -6.36 -14.33
N ALA A 28 -5.70 -5.75 -14.72
CA ALA A 28 -4.42 -5.91 -14.04
C ALA A 28 -4.35 -5.00 -12.81
N VAL A 29 -3.45 -5.31 -11.87
CA VAL A 29 -3.30 -4.56 -10.62
C VAL A 29 -3.15 -3.05 -10.83
N PRO A 30 -2.32 -2.54 -11.78
CA PRO A 30 -2.23 -1.09 -11.98
C PRO A 30 -3.57 -0.42 -12.30
N ALA A 31 -4.40 -1.06 -13.14
CA ALA A 31 -5.72 -0.53 -13.48
C ALA A 31 -6.66 -0.53 -12.26
N ILE A 32 -6.57 -1.57 -11.43
CA ILE A 32 -7.36 -1.66 -10.19
C ILE A 32 -6.95 -0.55 -9.22
N ALA A 33 -5.64 -0.35 -9.03
CA ALA A 33 -5.13 0.70 -8.16
C ALA A 33 -5.60 2.08 -8.62
N ASP A 34 -5.52 2.37 -9.92
CA ASP A 34 -5.97 3.64 -10.48
C ASP A 34 -7.47 3.85 -10.25
N GLN A 35 -8.26 2.80 -10.40
CA GLN A 35 -9.71 2.89 -10.17
C GLN A 35 -10.02 3.17 -8.70
N ILE A 36 -9.33 2.52 -7.78
CA ILE A 36 -9.49 2.79 -6.33
C ILE A 36 -9.16 4.24 -6.03
N ILE A 37 -8.04 4.74 -6.55
CA ILE A 37 -7.59 6.12 -6.33
C ILE A 37 -8.63 7.12 -6.87
N ARG A 38 -9.21 6.85 -8.04
CA ARG A 38 -10.21 7.74 -8.63
C ARG A 38 -11.54 7.71 -7.90
N ALA A 39 -11.94 6.54 -7.40
CA ALA A 39 -13.28 6.34 -6.83
C ALA A 39 -13.36 6.68 -5.34
N LEU A 40 -12.26 6.56 -4.60
CA LEU A 40 -12.27 6.63 -3.14
C LEU A 40 -11.19 7.59 -2.63
N PRO A 41 -11.44 8.25 -1.48
CA PRO A 41 -10.42 9.13 -0.86
C PRO A 41 -9.37 8.28 -0.12
N ILE A 42 -8.66 7.45 -0.86
CA ILE A 42 -7.60 6.57 -0.36
C ILE A 42 -6.29 6.99 -1.04
N ALA A 43 -5.24 7.19 -0.23
CA ALA A 43 -3.93 7.56 -0.75
C ALA A 43 -3.31 6.43 -1.57
N PRO A 44 -2.43 6.76 -2.54
CA PRO A 44 -1.85 5.74 -3.43
C PRO A 44 -1.20 4.57 -2.72
N LEU A 45 -0.44 4.79 -1.65
CA LEU A 45 0.23 3.69 -0.94
C LEU A 45 -0.78 2.63 -0.47
N GLU A 46 -1.88 3.05 0.13
CA GLU A 46 -2.93 2.12 0.58
C GLU A 46 -3.68 1.51 -0.62
N ALA A 47 -3.97 2.32 -1.64
CA ALA A 47 -4.71 1.86 -2.81
C ALA A 47 -3.98 0.72 -3.53
N TRP A 48 -2.66 0.82 -3.68
CA TRP A 48 -1.87 -0.23 -4.30
C TRP A 48 -1.88 -1.51 -3.47
N ARG A 49 -1.78 -1.40 -2.14
CA ARG A 49 -1.86 -2.58 -1.27
C ARG A 49 -3.21 -3.28 -1.43
N LEU A 50 -4.30 -2.50 -1.44
CA LEU A 50 -5.66 -3.03 -1.59
C LEU A 50 -5.88 -3.62 -2.99
N ALA A 51 -5.28 -3.03 -4.02
CA ALA A 51 -5.37 -3.55 -5.38
C ALA A 51 -4.72 -4.93 -5.52
N TYR A 52 -3.59 -5.16 -4.83
CA TYR A 52 -2.96 -6.48 -4.77
C TYR A 52 -3.75 -7.46 -3.89
N GLY A 53 -4.62 -6.96 -3.02
CA GLY A 53 -5.33 -7.79 -2.05
C GLY A 53 -4.45 -8.20 -0.86
N TRP A 54 -3.39 -7.46 -0.58
CA TRP A 54 -2.44 -7.76 0.49
C TRP A 54 -2.88 -7.14 1.82
N THR A 55 -2.55 -7.85 2.91
CA THR A 55 -2.63 -7.26 4.26
C THR A 55 -1.40 -6.41 4.53
N ARG A 56 -1.48 -5.54 5.54
CA ARG A 56 -0.30 -4.80 5.99
C ARG A 56 0.81 -5.74 6.48
N ARG A 57 0.42 -6.82 7.15
CA ARG A 57 1.37 -7.83 7.60
C ARG A 57 2.15 -8.44 6.43
N HIS A 58 1.47 -8.73 5.34
CA HIS A 58 2.12 -9.24 4.12
C HIS A 58 3.19 -8.26 3.62
N VAL A 59 2.86 -6.97 3.57
CA VAL A 59 3.80 -5.95 3.11
C VAL A 59 5.00 -5.83 4.05
N VAL A 60 4.77 -5.85 5.37
CA VAL A 60 5.84 -5.81 6.37
C VAL A 60 6.80 -7.01 6.18
N GLU A 61 6.26 -8.19 6.00
CA GLU A 61 7.06 -9.39 5.75
C GLU A 61 7.84 -9.29 4.44
N ALA A 62 7.22 -8.77 3.38
CA ALA A 62 7.88 -8.60 2.09
C ALA A 62 9.02 -7.58 2.16
N VAL A 63 8.85 -6.49 2.91
CA VAL A 63 9.93 -5.52 3.16
C VAL A 63 11.09 -6.20 3.90
N GLY A 64 10.78 -7.02 4.89
CA GLY A 64 11.80 -7.82 5.60
C GLY A 64 12.60 -8.70 4.65
N GLN A 65 11.95 -9.32 3.68
CA GLN A 65 12.62 -10.14 2.67
C GLN A 65 13.54 -9.32 1.77
N VAL A 66 13.14 -8.11 1.38
CA VAL A 66 13.99 -7.21 0.60
C VAL A 66 15.30 -6.93 1.36
N TYR A 67 15.19 -6.63 2.65
CA TYR A 67 16.35 -6.39 3.49
C TYR A 67 17.25 -7.63 3.57
N GLN A 68 16.65 -8.78 3.76
CA GLN A 68 17.39 -10.06 3.82
C GLN A 68 18.14 -10.33 2.53
N GLU A 69 17.50 -10.14 1.38
CA GLU A 69 18.12 -10.32 0.06
C GLU A 69 19.31 -9.38 -0.14
N ASP A 70 19.24 -8.19 0.42
CA ASP A 70 20.32 -7.21 0.34
C ASP A 70 21.41 -7.42 1.40
N GLY A 71 21.31 -8.48 2.21
CA GLY A 71 22.27 -8.77 3.27
C GLY A 71 22.22 -7.81 4.44
N LEU A 72 21.09 -7.13 4.62
CA LEU A 72 20.91 -6.13 5.68
C LEU A 72 20.20 -6.75 6.88
N ALA A 73 20.41 -6.12 8.06
CA ALA A 73 19.70 -6.51 9.27
C ALA A 73 18.20 -6.30 9.10
N PRO A 74 17.35 -7.13 9.76
CA PRO A 74 15.90 -6.94 9.68
C PRO A 74 15.49 -5.53 10.10
N PRO A 75 14.60 -4.89 9.33
CA PRO A 75 14.13 -3.54 9.72
C PRO A 75 13.14 -3.65 10.87
N GLY A 76 13.01 -2.55 11.63
CA GLY A 76 12.04 -2.47 12.71
C GLY A 76 10.63 -2.07 12.25
N LEU A 77 10.26 -2.38 11.00
CA LEU A 77 8.95 -2.00 10.45
C LEU A 77 7.84 -2.81 11.10
N THR A 78 6.78 -2.11 11.50
CA THR A 78 5.58 -2.72 12.06
C THR A 78 4.36 -2.37 11.20
N THR A 79 3.28 -3.13 11.37
CA THR A 79 2.01 -2.82 10.68
C THR A 79 1.46 -1.46 11.11
N ALA A 80 1.67 -1.06 12.36
CA ALA A 80 1.26 0.26 12.85
C ALA A 80 2.01 1.39 12.13
N MET A 81 3.30 1.23 11.89
CA MET A 81 4.08 2.21 11.13
C MET A 81 3.56 2.34 9.70
N LEU A 82 3.34 1.21 9.03
CA LEU A 82 2.80 1.21 7.67
C LEU A 82 1.42 1.87 7.63
N CYS A 83 0.58 1.58 8.60
CA CYS A 83 -0.75 2.20 8.71
C CYS A 83 -0.65 3.73 8.77
N ARG A 84 0.27 4.26 9.59
CA ARG A 84 0.48 5.71 9.69
C ARG A 84 0.97 6.31 8.37
N TRP A 85 1.84 5.60 7.65
CA TRP A 85 2.31 6.06 6.33
C TRP A 85 1.14 6.09 5.33
N GLU A 86 0.31 5.07 5.31
CA GLU A 86 -0.84 4.98 4.41
C GLU A 86 -1.85 6.10 4.68
N HIS A 87 -1.99 6.49 5.93
CA HIS A 87 -2.95 7.52 6.34
C HIS A 87 -2.36 8.94 6.38
N GLY A 88 -1.12 9.11 5.93
CA GLY A 88 -0.48 10.44 5.88
C GLY A 88 -0.09 11.01 7.23
N GLN A 89 -0.07 10.18 8.28
CA GLN A 89 0.28 10.61 9.64
C GLN A 89 1.78 10.62 9.87
N ALA A 90 2.55 9.93 9.03
CA ALA A 90 4.00 9.87 9.06
C ALA A 90 4.49 9.57 7.65
N ARG A 91 5.79 9.78 7.42
CA ARG A 91 6.43 9.49 6.12
C ARG A 91 7.52 8.45 6.30
N PRO A 92 7.64 7.47 5.38
CA PRO A 92 8.75 6.54 5.42
C PRO A 92 10.06 7.24 5.06
N GLY A 93 11.15 6.83 5.70
CA GLY A 93 12.49 7.27 5.31
C GLY A 93 12.91 6.68 3.96
N PRO A 94 14.04 7.20 3.38
CA PRO A 94 14.46 6.79 2.04
C PRO A 94 14.65 5.29 1.85
N ASP A 95 15.19 4.59 2.84
CA ASP A 95 15.41 3.15 2.75
C ASP A 95 14.10 2.39 2.65
N TYR A 96 13.10 2.80 3.43
CA TYR A 96 11.78 2.19 3.37
C TYR A 96 11.06 2.52 2.05
N VAL A 97 11.21 3.75 1.55
CA VAL A 97 10.65 4.12 0.23
C VAL A 97 11.20 3.21 -0.85
N HIS A 98 12.52 2.99 -0.85
CA HIS A 98 13.16 2.10 -1.82
C HIS A 98 12.65 0.67 -1.70
N ALA A 99 12.54 0.15 -0.47
CA ALA A 99 12.06 -1.21 -0.23
C ALA A 99 10.60 -1.38 -0.66
N LEU A 100 9.75 -0.40 -0.34
CA LEU A 100 8.34 -0.42 -0.75
C LEU A 100 8.19 -0.42 -2.27
N ALA A 101 8.96 0.41 -2.96
CA ALA A 101 8.95 0.43 -4.43
C ALA A 101 9.29 -0.94 -5.01
N ARG A 102 10.26 -1.64 -4.43
CA ARG A 102 10.62 -3.00 -4.85
C ARG A 102 9.50 -4.00 -4.58
N VAL A 103 8.87 -3.91 -3.40
CA VAL A 103 7.76 -4.80 -3.02
C VAL A 103 6.58 -4.64 -3.98
N TYR A 104 6.19 -3.40 -4.27
CA TYR A 104 5.06 -3.11 -5.15
C TYR A 104 5.42 -3.16 -6.63
N ARG A 105 6.71 -3.18 -6.98
CA ARG A 105 7.24 -3.24 -8.35
C ARG A 105 6.81 -2.04 -9.20
N ILE A 106 6.82 -0.87 -8.59
CA ILE A 106 6.50 0.39 -9.26
C ILE A 106 7.40 1.49 -8.70
N PRO A 107 7.58 2.61 -9.44
CA PRO A 107 8.36 3.74 -8.93
C PRO A 107 7.73 4.34 -7.68
N PRO A 108 8.53 4.89 -6.75
CA PRO A 108 7.99 5.52 -5.54
C PRO A 108 6.94 6.58 -5.80
N THR A 109 7.07 7.35 -6.87
CA THR A 109 6.11 8.41 -7.23
C THR A 109 4.71 7.86 -7.45
N ARG A 110 4.57 6.65 -7.97
CA ARG A 110 3.25 6.03 -8.16
C ARG A 110 2.63 5.58 -6.86
N LEU A 111 3.43 5.41 -5.81
CA LEU A 111 2.94 5.15 -4.45
C LEU A 111 2.62 6.45 -3.71
N GLY A 112 2.77 7.61 -4.35
CA GLY A 112 2.59 8.89 -3.69
C GLY A 112 3.72 9.23 -2.74
N LEU A 113 4.88 8.59 -2.90
CA LEU A 113 6.04 8.78 -2.04
C LEU A 113 7.11 9.61 -2.77
N PRO A 114 7.94 10.36 -2.02
CA PRO A 114 9.05 11.10 -2.64
C PRO A 114 10.12 10.12 -3.16
N LEU A 115 10.87 10.61 -4.12
CA LEU A 115 12.04 9.88 -4.63
C LEU A 115 13.19 9.88 -3.63
#